data_2e42e4d4267d16f04cb1259d320ad948
#
_entry.id   2e42e4d4267d16f04cb1259d320ad948
#
_cell.length_a   1.000
_cell.length_b   1.000
_cell.length_c   1.000
_cell.angle_alpha   90.00
_cell.angle_beta   90.00
_cell.angle_gamma   90.00
#
_symmetry.space_group_name_H-M   'P 1'
#
loop_
_entity.id
_entity.type
_entity.pdbx_description
1 polymer ?
#
loop_
_entity_poly.entity_id
_entity_poly.type
_entity_poly.pdbx_seq_one_letter_code
_entity_poly.pdbx_strand_id
1 'polypeptide(L)' 'MNIGGKIQTLRKSRGITQMQLAAGLGVSFQAVSKWECGRSLPDIGLLPVIAECFSVSLDELFDY' A
#
# COMPACT_ATOMS: atom_id res chain seq x y z
N MET A 1 -6.00 2.85 13.02
CA MET A 1 -5.82 2.37 11.64
C MET A 1 -4.49 2.90 11.11
N ASN A 2 -3.64 2.02 10.62
CA ASN A 2 -2.32 2.38 10.10
C ASN A 2 -2.16 1.81 8.69
N ILE A 3 -2.69 2.55 7.71
CA ILE A 3 -2.66 2.13 6.31
C ILE A 3 -1.22 1.94 5.83
N GLY A 4 -0.35 2.90 6.12
CA GLY A 4 1.04 2.83 5.67
C GLY A 4 1.77 1.63 6.25
N GLY A 5 1.60 1.37 7.53
CA GLY A 5 2.20 0.20 8.18
C GLY A 5 1.66 -1.11 7.63
N LYS A 6 0.36 -1.15 7.33
CA LYS A 6 -0.25 -2.34 6.75
C LYS A 6 0.28 -2.59 5.34
N ILE A 7 0.38 -1.53 4.52
CA ILE A 7 0.96 -1.63 3.18
C ILE A 7 2.38 -2.17 3.26
N GLN A 8 3.19 -1.64 4.17
CA GLN A 8 4.57 -2.10 4.34
C GLN A 8 4.62 -3.57 4.74
N THR A 9 3.80 -3.98 5.70
CA THR A 9 3.74 -5.38 6.17
C THR A 9 3.35 -6.32 5.03
N LEU A 10 2.31 -5.97 4.30
CA LEU A 10 1.85 -6.79 3.17
C LEU A 10 2.91 -6.86 2.08
N ARG A 11 3.52 -5.72 1.76
CA ARG A 11 4.56 -5.65 0.74
C ARG A 11 5.74 -6.55 1.10
N LYS A 12 6.24 -6.42 2.33
CA LYS A 12 7.39 -7.21 2.77
C LYS A 12 7.08 -8.70 2.84
N SER A 13 5.87 -9.04 3.26
CA SER A 13 5.48 -10.45 3.33
C SER A 13 5.45 -11.13 1.97
N ARG A 14 5.34 -10.35 0.89
CA ARG A 14 5.32 -10.87 -0.48
C ARG A 14 6.66 -10.67 -1.19
N GLY A 15 7.66 -10.15 -0.49
CA GLY A 15 8.98 -9.95 -1.07
C GLY A 15 9.02 -8.88 -2.16
N ILE A 16 8.13 -7.90 -2.08
CA ILE A 16 8.01 -6.83 -3.09
C ILE A 16 8.72 -5.58 -2.57
N THR A 17 9.51 -4.93 -3.43
CA THR A 17 10.14 -3.65 -3.09
C THR A 17 9.15 -2.51 -3.23
N GLN A 18 9.47 -1.36 -2.62
CA GLN A 18 8.65 -0.16 -2.78
C GLN A 18 8.56 0.25 -4.26
N MET A 19 9.65 0.13 -5.00
CA MET A 19 9.66 0.46 -6.42
C MET A 19 8.77 -0.47 -7.23
N GLN A 20 8.78 -1.75 -6.91
CA GLN A 20 7.91 -2.72 -7.59
C GLN A 20 6.44 -2.44 -7.31
N LEU A 21 6.10 -2.12 -6.07
CA LEU A 21 4.74 -1.77 -5.72
C LEU A 21 4.30 -0.50 -6.44
N ALA A 22 5.16 0.51 -6.44
CA ALA A 22 4.85 1.78 -7.13
C ALA A 22 4.58 1.55 -8.61
N ALA A 23 5.42 0.75 -9.27
CA ALA A 23 5.23 0.42 -10.68
C ALA A 23 3.90 -0.28 -10.91
N GLY A 24 3.55 -1.24 -10.05
CA GLY A 24 2.28 -1.96 -10.17
C GLY A 24 1.05 -1.11 -9.97
N LEU A 25 1.17 -0.06 -9.15
CA LEU A 25 0.06 0.85 -8.86
C LEU A 25 0.03 2.07 -9.79
N GLY A 26 1.06 2.27 -10.59
CA GLY A 26 1.15 3.44 -11.46
C GLY A 26 1.41 4.74 -10.70
N VAL A 27 2.11 4.67 -9.58
CA VAL A 27 2.45 5.83 -8.77
C VAL A 27 3.96 5.95 -8.64
N SER A 28 4.43 7.06 -8.09
CA SER A 28 5.85 7.25 -7.88
C SER A 28 6.34 6.45 -6.66
N PHE A 29 7.61 6.09 -6.69
CA PHE A 29 8.26 5.48 -5.54
C PHE A 29 8.14 6.34 -4.28
N GLN A 30 8.26 7.65 -4.45
CA GLN A 30 8.15 8.59 -3.33
C GLN A 30 6.77 8.55 -2.67
N ALA A 31 5.72 8.31 -3.45
CA ALA A 31 4.38 8.18 -2.90
C ALA A 31 4.28 6.98 -1.95
N VAL A 32 4.75 5.83 -2.40
CA VAL A 32 4.75 4.62 -1.57
C VAL A 32 5.58 4.84 -0.30
N SER A 33 6.74 5.45 -0.44
CA SER A 33 7.62 5.74 0.70
C SER A 33 6.91 6.64 1.72
N LYS A 34 6.20 7.67 1.26
CA LYS A 34 5.47 8.57 2.16
C LYS A 34 4.33 7.85 2.88
N TRP A 35 3.62 6.98 2.19
CA TRP A 35 2.55 6.20 2.83
C TRP A 35 3.12 5.35 3.96
N GLU A 36 4.22 4.66 3.70
CA GLU A 36 4.82 3.76 4.67
C GLU A 36 5.44 4.49 5.85
N CYS A 37 5.86 5.73 5.65
CA CYS A 37 6.37 6.59 6.72
C CYS A 37 5.28 7.32 7.49
N GLY A 38 4.02 7.23 7.05
CA GLY A 38 2.92 7.94 7.69
C GLY A 38 2.85 9.42 7.35
N ARG A 39 3.57 9.86 6.31
CA ARG A 39 3.58 11.27 5.89
C ARG A 39 2.40 11.64 5.01
N SER A 40 1.81 10.68 4.33
CA SER A 40 0.63 10.90 3.49
C SER A 40 -0.15 9.60 3.40
N LEU A 41 -1.37 9.71 2.90
CA LEU A 41 -2.25 8.56 2.68
C LEU A 41 -2.44 8.36 1.19
N PRO A 42 -2.66 7.10 0.76
CA PRO A 42 -3.05 6.86 -0.64
C PRO A 42 -4.37 7.56 -0.95
N ASP A 43 -4.52 7.98 -2.20
CA ASP A 43 -5.78 8.51 -2.67
C ASP A 43 -6.88 7.47 -2.49
N ILE A 44 -8.09 7.92 -2.14
CA ILE A 44 -9.18 6.99 -1.81
C ILE A 44 -9.50 6.06 -2.97
N GLY A 45 -9.40 6.54 -4.21
CA GLY A 45 -9.65 5.72 -5.38
C GLY A 45 -8.58 4.65 -5.60
N LEU A 46 -7.43 4.79 -4.95
CA LEU A 46 -6.34 3.83 -5.07
C LEU A 46 -6.45 2.68 -4.06
N LEU A 47 -7.21 2.87 -2.99
CA LEU A 47 -7.31 1.87 -1.94
C LEU A 47 -7.82 0.51 -2.43
N PRO A 48 -8.88 0.44 -3.25
CA PRO A 48 -9.31 -0.86 -3.79
C PRO A 48 -8.25 -1.51 -4.67
N VAL A 49 -7.48 -0.71 -5.41
CA VAL A 49 -6.42 -1.22 -6.27
C VAL A 49 -5.29 -1.81 -5.42
N ILE A 50 -4.94 -1.14 -4.32
CA ILE A 50 -3.93 -1.66 -3.39
C ILE A 50 -4.39 -2.97 -2.77
N ALA A 51 -5.63 -3.03 -2.30
CA ALA A 51 -6.19 -4.25 -1.72
C ALA A 51 -6.15 -5.40 -2.72
N GLU A 52 -6.56 -5.13 -3.96
CA GLU A 52 -6.53 -6.13 -5.03
C GLU A 52 -5.11 -6.59 -5.34
N CYS A 53 -4.16 -5.65 -5.35
CA CYS A 53 -2.75 -5.97 -5.60
C CYS A 53 -2.21 -6.98 -4.58
N PHE A 54 -2.65 -6.88 -3.34
CA PHE A 54 -2.25 -7.80 -2.28
C PHE A 54 -3.21 -8.96 -2.06
N SER A 55 -4.29 -9.04 -2.85
CA SER A 55 -5.31 -10.08 -2.71
C SER A 55 -5.93 -10.10 -1.31
N VAL A 56 -6.18 -8.94 -0.77
CA VAL A 56 -6.85 -8.78 0.52
C VAL A 56 -8.10 -7.93 0.35
N SER A 57 -9.02 -8.02 1.31
CA SER A 57 -10.21 -7.17 1.31
C SER A 57 -9.83 -5.77 1.80
N LEU A 58 -10.73 -4.80 1.57
CA LEU A 58 -10.56 -3.47 2.14
C LEU A 58 -10.56 -3.51 3.66
N ASP A 59 -11.39 -4.39 4.25
CA ASP A 59 -11.42 -4.56 5.70
C ASP A 59 -10.06 -5.00 6.22
N GLU A 60 -9.42 -5.95 5.53
CA GLU A 60 -8.09 -6.40 5.90
C GLU A 60 -7.06 -5.28 5.74
N LEU A 61 -7.16 -4.50 4.67
CA LEU A 61 -6.25 -3.39 4.44
C LEU A 61 -6.38 -2.33 5.54
N PHE A 62 -7.59 -2.07 6.00
CA PHE A 62 -7.87 -1.12 7.07
C PHE A 62 -7.69 -1.70 8.46
N ASP A 63 -7.41 -2.98 8.55
CA ASP A 63 -7.20 -3.68 9.81
C ASP A 63 -8.47 -3.72 10.68
N TYR A 64 -9.59 -3.94 10.06
CA TYR A 64 -10.86 -4.15 10.74
C TYR A 64 -11.19 -5.62 10.91
#